data_21f79fc123d32c2040aa99428731fb79
#
_entry.id   21f79fc123d32c2040aa99428731fb79
#
_cell.length_a   1.000
_cell.length_b   1.000
_cell.length_c   1.000
_cell.angle_alpha   90.00
_cell.angle_beta   90.00
_cell.angle_gamma   90.00
#
_symmetry.space_group_name_H-M   'P 1'
#
loop_
_entity.id
_entity.type
_entity.pdbx_description
1 polymer ?
#
loop_
_entity_poly.entity_id
_entity_poly.type
_entity_poly.pdbx_seq_one_letter_code
_entity_poly.pdbx_strand_id
1 'polypeptide(L)'
;MIITYPTHKIVEYMGSTIEVPLWVNYIALFPNVFTKSTTLIGFSHKPKLTDQGIWVSKKGKQEDIGIITNFKPTKDLIYGTLKKV
;
A
#
# COMPACT_ATOMS: atom_id res chain seq x y z
N MET A 1 -30.01 17.07 9.30
CA MET A 1 -28.56 16.86 9.07
C MET A 1 -28.21 15.41 9.39
N ILE A 2 -27.55 14.76 8.46
CA ILE A 2 -27.12 13.38 8.65
C ILE A 2 -25.64 13.41 8.98
N ILE A 3 -25.27 12.79 10.09
CA ILE A 3 -23.87 12.67 10.49
C ILE A 3 -23.46 11.21 10.32
N THR A 4 -22.44 10.97 9.52
CA THR A 4 -21.91 9.63 9.27
C THR A 4 -20.46 9.56 9.71
N TYR A 5 -20.06 8.40 10.21
CA TYR A 5 -18.66 8.15 10.50
C TYR A 5 -17.92 7.86 9.20
N PRO A 6 -16.83 8.56 8.89
CA PRO A 6 -16.04 8.23 7.72
C PRO A 6 -15.40 6.87 7.91
N THR A 7 -15.50 6.01 6.90
CA THR A 7 -14.86 4.70 6.88
C THR A 7 -13.54 4.72 6.12
N HIS A 8 -13.30 5.80 5.40
CA HIS A 8 -12.12 5.98 4.55
C HIS A 8 -11.52 7.35 4.74
N LYS A 9 -10.26 7.49 4.40
CA LYS A 9 -9.55 8.76 4.37
C LYS A 9 -8.84 8.92 3.04
N ILE A 10 -8.54 10.17 2.68
CA ILE A 10 -7.83 10.48 1.45
C ILE A 10 -6.37 10.72 1.81
N VAL A 11 -5.46 10.04 1.11
CA VAL A 11 -4.03 10.17 1.33
C VAL A 11 -3.33 10.41 0.00
N GLU A 12 -2.14 10.96 0.06
CA GLU A 12 -1.29 11.19 -1.10
C GLU A 12 -0.22 10.10 -1.15
N TYR A 13 -0.09 9.47 -2.33
CA TYR A 13 0.91 8.42 -2.53
C TYR A 13 1.47 8.52 -3.94
N MET A 14 2.80 8.67 -4.05
CA MET A 14 3.51 8.78 -5.34
C MET A 14 2.91 9.85 -6.26
N GLY A 15 2.54 10.99 -5.70
CA GLY A 15 1.95 12.08 -6.46
C GLY A 15 0.48 11.92 -6.84
N SER A 16 -0.14 10.84 -6.41
CA SER A 16 -1.57 10.59 -6.66
C SER A 16 -2.36 10.63 -5.37
N THR A 17 -3.61 11.07 -5.47
CA THR A 17 -4.54 11.08 -4.34
C THR A 17 -5.34 9.79 -4.38
N ILE A 18 -5.35 9.05 -3.28
CA ILE A 18 -6.09 7.79 -3.19
C ILE A 18 -6.93 7.75 -1.91
N GLU A 19 -8.03 7.01 -1.98
CA GLU A 19 -8.90 6.78 -0.84
C GLU A 19 -8.58 5.42 -0.24
N VAL A 20 -8.33 5.39 1.08
CA VAL A 20 -7.96 4.16 1.78
C VAL A 20 -8.80 4.02 3.04
N PRO A 21 -8.99 2.79 3.56
CA PRO A 21 -9.66 2.60 4.84
C PRO A 21 -8.95 3.36 5.96
N LEU A 22 -9.71 3.80 6.97
CA LEU A 22 -9.17 4.59 8.08
C LEU A 22 -8.06 3.88 8.84
N TRP A 23 -8.10 2.55 8.90
CA TRP A 23 -7.12 1.76 9.64
C TRP A 23 -5.76 1.67 8.93
N VAL A 24 -5.66 2.10 7.68
CA VAL A 24 -4.40 2.07 6.93
C VAL A 24 -3.48 3.16 7.43
N ASN A 25 -2.31 2.76 7.93
CA ASN A 25 -1.28 3.67 8.41
C ASN A 25 -0.02 3.63 7.56
N TYR A 26 0.14 2.60 6.74
CA TYR A 26 1.28 2.44 5.85
C TYR A 26 0.82 1.90 4.52
N ILE A 27 1.46 2.34 3.45
CA ILE A 27 1.22 1.84 2.09
C ILE A 27 2.56 1.40 1.50
N ALA A 28 2.55 0.26 0.83
CA ALA A 28 3.72 -0.25 0.13
C ALA A 28 3.30 -0.90 -1.18
N LEU A 29 4.25 -1.09 -2.08
CA LEU A 29 4.00 -1.71 -3.38
C LEU A 29 4.45 -3.16 -3.38
N PHE A 30 3.65 -3.99 -4.01
CA PHE A 30 3.93 -5.41 -4.19
C PHE A 30 3.89 -5.73 -5.70
N PRO A 31 5.06 -5.92 -6.35
CA PRO A 31 5.08 -6.25 -7.78
C PRO A 31 4.54 -7.66 -8.02
N ASN A 32 3.68 -7.79 -9.02
CA ASN A 32 3.17 -9.09 -9.41
C ASN A 32 4.10 -9.70 -10.45
N VAL A 33 4.65 -10.91 -10.17
CA VAL A 33 5.61 -11.57 -11.05
C VAL A 33 4.97 -12.10 -12.32
N PHE A 34 3.66 -12.29 -12.34
CA PHE A 34 2.94 -12.87 -13.48
C PHE A 34 2.35 -11.83 -14.43
N THR A 35 2.29 -10.59 -14.02
CA THR A 35 1.72 -9.50 -14.83
C THR A 35 2.64 -8.29 -14.81
N LYS A 36 2.34 -7.28 -15.66
CA LYS A 36 3.07 -6.01 -15.65
C LYS A 36 2.43 -5.01 -14.69
N SER A 37 1.76 -5.51 -13.66
CA SER A 37 1.09 -4.65 -12.70
C SER A 37 1.74 -4.75 -11.33
N THR A 38 1.46 -3.76 -10.50
CA THR A 38 1.95 -3.69 -9.13
C THR A 38 0.76 -3.38 -8.23
N THR A 39 0.62 -4.14 -7.15
CA THR A 39 -0.49 -3.95 -6.20
C THR A 39 -0.06 -2.99 -5.10
N LEU A 40 -0.94 -2.03 -4.78
CA LEU A 40 -0.80 -1.21 -3.59
C LEU A 40 -1.43 -1.96 -2.43
N ILE A 41 -0.68 -2.13 -1.36
CA ILE A 41 -1.17 -2.79 -0.15
C ILE A 41 -1.15 -1.80 1.00
N GLY A 42 -2.28 -1.73 1.73
CA GLY A 42 -2.38 -0.94 2.94
C GLY A 42 -2.15 -1.82 4.17
N PHE A 43 -1.40 -1.29 5.12
CA PHE A 43 -1.07 -1.98 6.38
C PHE A 43 -1.47 -1.12 7.57
N SER A 44 -2.03 -1.74 8.61
CA SER A 44 -2.29 -1.05 9.86
C SER A 44 -1.03 -0.86 10.70
N HIS A 45 -0.08 -1.78 10.58
CA HIS A 45 1.20 -1.75 11.28
C HIS A 45 2.35 -1.71 10.28
N LYS A 46 3.49 -1.19 10.70
CA LYS A 46 4.65 -1.06 9.83
C LYS A 46 5.11 -2.44 9.33
N PRO A 47 5.10 -2.69 8.01
CA PRO A 47 5.60 -3.94 7.48
C PRO A 47 7.12 -3.95 7.40
N LYS A 48 7.68 -5.14 7.24
CA LYS A 48 9.11 -5.34 7.00
C LYS A 48 9.30 -5.92 5.60
N LEU A 49 10.36 -5.48 4.94
CA LEU A 49 10.73 -6.01 3.64
C LEU A 49 11.60 -7.25 3.83
N THR A 50 11.22 -8.36 3.19
CA THR A 50 12.01 -9.59 3.22
C THR A 50 13.12 -9.56 2.18
N ASP A 51 14.06 -10.50 2.29
CA ASP A 51 15.16 -10.65 1.31
C ASP A 51 14.63 -10.93 -0.10
N GLN A 52 13.42 -11.42 -0.21
CA GLN A 52 12.76 -11.72 -1.48
C GLN A 52 12.05 -10.52 -2.09
N GLY A 53 12.12 -9.35 -1.43
CA GLY A 53 11.46 -8.14 -1.92
C GLY A 53 9.96 -8.10 -1.65
N ILE A 54 9.51 -8.79 -0.61
CA ILE A 54 8.09 -8.87 -0.23
C ILE A 54 7.88 -8.17 1.11
N TRP A 55 6.88 -7.29 1.17
CA TRP A 55 6.47 -6.65 2.41
C TRP A 55 5.60 -7.59 3.22
N VAL A 56 5.95 -7.80 4.48
CA VAL A 56 5.16 -8.64 5.40
C VAL A 56 4.94 -7.91 6.71
N SER A 57 3.75 -8.10 7.28
CA SER A 57 3.41 -7.60 8.60
C SER A 57 2.90 -8.76 9.44
N LYS A 58 3.49 -8.93 10.62
CA LYS A 58 3.10 -10.00 11.53
C LYS A 58 1.89 -9.63 12.38
N LYS A 59 1.51 -8.36 12.39
CA LYS A 59 0.41 -7.86 13.23
C LYS A 59 -0.52 -6.99 12.41
N GLY A 60 -1.76 -6.89 12.88
CA GLY A 60 -2.73 -5.99 12.31
C GLY A 60 -3.33 -6.48 11.01
N LYS A 61 -3.86 -5.53 10.26
CA LYS A 61 -4.56 -5.78 9.00
C LYS A 61 -3.71 -5.39 7.82
N GLN A 62 -3.92 -6.09 6.72
CA GLN A 62 -3.42 -5.67 5.41
C GLN A 62 -4.49 -5.95 4.37
N GLU A 63 -4.56 -5.12 3.34
CA GLU A 63 -5.54 -5.22 2.28
C GLU A 63 -5.01 -4.63 1.00
N ASP A 64 -5.35 -5.24 -0.13
CA ASP A 64 -5.06 -4.69 -1.43
C ASP A 64 -5.95 -3.47 -1.66
N ILE A 65 -5.35 -2.31 -1.92
CA ILE A 65 -6.10 -1.05 -2.06
C ILE A 65 -6.08 -0.49 -3.47
N GLY A 66 -5.27 -1.06 -4.36
CA GLY A 66 -5.23 -0.60 -5.73
C GLY A 66 -4.21 -1.35 -6.56
N ILE A 67 -4.26 -1.09 -7.87
CA ILE A 67 -3.33 -1.70 -8.82
C ILE A 67 -2.78 -0.60 -9.74
N ILE A 68 -1.46 -0.60 -9.93
CA ILE A 68 -0.80 0.25 -10.91
C ILE A 68 -0.42 -0.63 -12.09
N THR A 69 -0.95 -0.33 -13.27
CA THR A 69 -0.63 -1.09 -14.49
C THR A 69 0.63 -0.55 -15.16
N ASN A 70 1.33 -1.44 -15.85
CA ASN A 70 2.55 -1.11 -16.60
C ASN A 70 3.64 -0.46 -15.75
N PHE A 71 3.67 -0.80 -14.46
CA PHE A 71 4.71 -0.31 -13.54
C PHE A 71 5.21 -1.48 -12.72
N LYS A 72 6.53 -1.68 -12.73
CA LYS A 72 7.18 -2.72 -11.96
C LYS A 72 8.44 -2.13 -11.32
N PRO A 73 8.41 -1.84 -10.02
CA PRO A 73 9.59 -1.30 -9.36
C PRO A 73 10.70 -2.37 -9.30
N THR A 74 11.94 -1.92 -9.39
CA THR A 74 13.07 -2.79 -9.13
C THR A 74 13.16 -3.09 -7.64
N LYS A 75 13.95 -4.10 -7.27
CA LYS A 75 14.13 -4.46 -5.86
C LYS A 75 14.61 -3.28 -5.01
N ASP A 76 15.48 -2.44 -5.56
CA ASP A 76 15.98 -1.27 -4.85
C ASP A 76 14.90 -0.19 -4.67
N LEU A 77 14.02 -0.03 -5.65
CA LEU A 77 12.93 0.93 -5.57
C LEU A 77 11.85 0.49 -4.58
N ILE A 78 11.67 -0.82 -4.38
CA ILE A 78 10.65 -1.33 -3.45
C ILE A 78 10.87 -0.79 -2.04
N TYR A 79 12.13 -0.65 -1.60
CA TYR A 79 12.44 -0.09 -0.30
C TYR A 79 11.86 1.32 -0.12
N GLY A 80 11.91 2.13 -1.17
CA GLY A 80 11.41 3.49 -1.13
C GLY A 80 9.90 3.60 -1.30
N THR A 81 9.18 2.49 -1.49
CA THR A 81 7.73 2.55 -1.71
C THR A 81 6.93 2.60 -0.42
N LEU A 82 7.52 2.22 0.71
CA LEU A 82 6.84 2.27 2.00
C LEU A 82 6.63 3.71 2.44
N LYS A 83 5.39 4.07 2.70
CA LYS A 83 5.04 5.41 3.16
C LYS A 83 4.07 5.32 4.33
N LYS A 84 4.35 6.09 5.37
CA LYS A 84 3.40 6.29 6.46
C LYS A 84 2.37 7.33 6.03
N VAL A 85 1.12 6.97 6.15
CA VAL A 85 0.00 7.86 5.77
C VAL A 85 -0.88 8.24 6.94
#